data_53a506088da7f7a04e10ca883fb650cd
#
_entry.id   53a506088da7f7a04e10ca883fb650cd
#
_cell.length_a   1.000
_cell.length_b   1.000
_cell.length_c   1.000
_cell.angle_alpha   90.00
_cell.angle_beta   90.00
_cell.angle_gamma   90.00
#
_symmetry.space_group_name_H-M   'P 1'
#
loop_
_entity.id
_entity.type
_entity.pdbx_description
1 polymer ?
#
loop_
_entity_poly.entity_id
_entity_poly.type
_entity_poly.pdbx_seq_one_letter_code
_entity_poly.pdbx_strand_id
1 'polypeptide(L)'
;MKKILTLLAVAAMVAVACDKDNNGSSYKAPISIDGDFADWAALDASKVVVAKNAEGSPWEAVKEIRVYADKKFVYYYMKFDSEVLADMQENSADKSLPLRLNINTDGEFESGYHNYFIEGYDMMTEGHITDEEGNYVSYDGELYLRTEDGWGDPVLASGNNLTSGAGKDNEYEIALSREVFDGAISSSPIGNTFQTSIRFYYLDDAGDWTELSNMPNLSIDESENGWGHLLEITTNK
;
A
#
# COMPACT_ATOMS: atom_id res chain seq x y z
N MET A 1 -21.39 -37.40 13.26
CA MET A 1 -21.99 -36.08 13.48
C MET A 1 -21.11 -35.09 12.74
N LYS A 2 -21.56 -34.58 11.58
CA LYS A 2 -20.81 -33.61 10.76
C LYS A 2 -21.02 -32.23 11.36
N LYS A 3 -19.95 -31.60 11.88
CA LYS A 3 -19.98 -30.19 12.26
C LYS A 3 -19.89 -29.36 10.99
N ILE A 4 -20.97 -28.67 10.68
CA ILE A 4 -21.01 -27.64 9.63
C ILE A 4 -20.36 -26.42 10.25
N LEU A 5 -19.14 -26.10 9.80
CA LEU A 5 -18.50 -24.81 10.12
C LEU A 5 -19.13 -23.76 9.21
N THR A 6 -19.95 -22.92 9.78
CA THR A 6 -20.50 -21.75 9.08
C THR A 6 -19.41 -20.69 9.09
N LEU A 7 -18.76 -20.47 7.95
CA LEU A 7 -17.85 -19.37 7.74
C LEU A 7 -18.69 -18.09 7.72
N LEU A 8 -18.63 -17.29 8.78
CA LEU A 8 -19.14 -15.92 8.75
C LEU A 8 -18.09 -15.05 8.04
N ALA A 9 -18.31 -14.79 6.77
CA ALA A 9 -17.61 -13.71 6.09
C ALA A 9 -18.08 -12.40 6.74
N VAL A 10 -17.23 -11.78 7.54
CA VAL A 10 -17.42 -10.41 7.99
C VAL A 10 -17.06 -9.51 6.81
N ALA A 11 -18.04 -9.19 5.99
CA ALA A 11 -17.92 -8.11 5.03
C ALA A 11 -17.78 -6.80 5.83
N ALA A 12 -16.59 -6.27 5.95
CA ALA A 12 -16.37 -4.92 6.41
C ALA A 12 -16.93 -3.98 5.33
N MET A 13 -18.23 -3.70 5.40
CA MET A 13 -18.80 -2.61 4.63
C MET A 13 -18.18 -1.32 5.16
N VAL A 14 -17.20 -0.79 4.45
CA VAL A 14 -16.86 0.62 4.56
C VAL A 14 -18.12 1.36 4.12
N ALA A 15 -18.88 1.86 5.08
CA ALA A 15 -19.99 2.77 4.81
C ALA A 15 -19.36 4.02 4.19
N VAL A 16 -19.30 4.06 2.87
CA VAL A 16 -18.96 5.27 2.13
C VAL A 16 -20.00 6.30 2.55
N ALA A 17 -19.62 7.20 3.45
CA ALA A 17 -20.43 8.35 3.79
C ALA A 17 -20.71 9.07 2.46
N CYS A 18 -21.97 9.08 2.03
CA CYS A 18 -22.41 9.89 0.91
C CYS A 18 -22.28 11.36 1.30
N ASP A 19 -21.09 11.90 1.12
CA ASP A 19 -20.85 13.33 1.22
C ASP A 19 -21.44 14.00 -0.03
N LYS A 20 -22.38 14.91 0.15
CA LYS A 20 -22.95 15.67 -0.95
C LYS A 20 -21.95 16.77 -1.30
N ASP A 21 -21.30 16.64 -2.43
CA ASP A 21 -20.61 17.79 -3.02
C ASP A 21 -21.59 18.96 -3.14
N ASN A 22 -21.11 20.19 -3.04
CA ASN A 22 -21.90 21.42 -3.18
C ASN A 22 -22.69 21.51 -4.53
N ASN A 23 -22.46 20.57 -5.45
CA ASN A 23 -23.16 20.42 -6.73
C ASN A 23 -24.26 19.34 -6.73
N GLY A 24 -24.60 18.72 -5.59
CA GLY A 24 -25.68 17.74 -5.48
C GLY A 24 -25.35 16.35 -6.08
N SER A 25 -24.15 16.10 -6.54
CA SER A 25 -23.67 14.79 -6.96
C SER A 25 -23.11 14.03 -5.76
N SER A 26 -23.64 12.84 -5.48
CA SER A 26 -23.05 11.96 -4.47
C SER A 26 -21.75 11.35 -5.01
N TYR A 27 -20.65 11.48 -4.27
CA TYR A 27 -19.42 10.76 -4.59
C TYR A 27 -19.69 9.24 -4.57
N LYS A 28 -19.24 8.56 -5.61
CA LYS A 28 -19.24 7.10 -5.68
C LYS A 28 -17.79 6.65 -5.85
N ALA A 29 -17.27 5.89 -4.90
CA ALA A 29 -15.95 5.31 -5.00
C ALA A 29 -15.84 4.46 -6.28
N PRO A 30 -14.81 4.64 -7.10
CA PRO A 30 -14.61 3.83 -8.31
C PRO A 30 -14.13 2.42 -8.01
N ILE A 31 -13.56 2.20 -6.83
CA ILE A 31 -13.02 0.92 -6.35
C ILE A 31 -13.64 0.65 -4.99
N SER A 32 -14.16 -0.56 -4.79
CA SER A 32 -14.59 -1.10 -3.50
C SER A 32 -13.44 -1.90 -2.91
N ILE A 33 -13.18 -1.76 -1.63
CA ILE A 33 -12.14 -2.55 -0.94
C ILE A 33 -12.83 -3.77 -0.34
N ASP A 34 -12.94 -4.83 -1.12
CA ASP A 34 -13.71 -6.05 -0.74
C ASP A 34 -13.04 -7.37 -1.17
N GLY A 35 -11.87 -7.29 -1.83
CA GLY A 35 -11.14 -8.45 -2.34
C GLY A 35 -11.73 -9.01 -3.64
N ASP A 36 -12.61 -8.26 -4.32
CA ASP A 36 -13.00 -8.49 -5.71
C ASP A 36 -12.35 -7.42 -6.60
N PHE A 37 -11.28 -7.77 -7.27
CA PHE A 37 -10.45 -6.86 -8.05
C PHE A 37 -11.04 -6.50 -9.42
N ALA A 38 -12.30 -6.85 -9.70
CA ALA A 38 -12.97 -6.55 -10.97
C ALA A 38 -13.10 -5.04 -11.22
N ASP A 39 -13.22 -4.23 -10.18
CA ASP A 39 -13.28 -2.78 -10.27
C ASP A 39 -12.02 -2.20 -10.94
N TRP A 40 -10.86 -2.77 -10.69
CA TRP A 40 -9.59 -2.37 -11.30
C TRP A 40 -9.57 -2.57 -12.82
N ALA A 41 -10.24 -3.62 -13.30
CA ALA A 41 -10.37 -3.89 -14.73
C ALA A 41 -11.38 -2.94 -15.42
N ALA A 42 -12.29 -2.35 -14.66
CA ALA A 42 -13.30 -1.42 -15.16
C ALA A 42 -12.80 0.03 -15.27
N LEU A 43 -11.65 0.35 -14.64
CA LEU A 43 -11.05 1.68 -14.73
C LEU A 43 -10.54 1.98 -16.14
N ASP A 44 -10.53 3.27 -16.48
CA ASP A 44 -9.82 3.76 -17.66
C ASP A 44 -8.31 3.55 -17.46
N ALA A 45 -7.72 2.68 -18.28
CA ALA A 45 -6.32 2.30 -18.19
C ALA A 45 -5.35 3.50 -18.28
N SER A 46 -5.76 4.59 -18.93
CA SER A 46 -4.94 5.82 -19.03
C SER A 46 -4.83 6.58 -17.71
N LYS A 47 -5.63 6.21 -16.72
CA LYS A 47 -5.72 6.84 -15.38
C LYS A 47 -5.09 5.99 -14.28
N VAL A 48 -4.62 4.80 -14.62
CA VAL A 48 -3.99 3.86 -13.70
C VAL A 48 -2.50 3.83 -13.99
N VAL A 49 -1.69 4.12 -12.99
CA VAL A 49 -0.24 3.95 -13.08
C VAL A 49 0.09 2.51 -12.71
N VAL A 50 0.86 1.83 -13.56
CA VAL A 50 1.19 0.41 -13.39
C VAL A 50 2.70 0.27 -13.37
N ALA A 51 3.22 -0.43 -12.36
CA ALA A 51 4.59 -0.93 -12.37
C ALA A 51 4.60 -2.45 -12.22
N LYS A 52 5.52 -3.08 -12.94
CA LYS A 52 5.77 -4.51 -12.88
C LYS A 52 7.16 -4.76 -12.37
N ASN A 53 7.37 -5.92 -11.79
CA ASN A 53 8.69 -6.35 -11.38
C ASN A 53 9.64 -6.31 -12.59
N ALA A 54 10.76 -5.61 -12.43
CA ALA A 54 11.77 -5.49 -13.49
C ALA A 54 12.45 -6.85 -13.71
N GLU A 55 12.78 -7.14 -14.97
CA GLU A 55 13.46 -8.38 -15.33
C GLU A 55 14.82 -8.48 -14.61
N GLY A 56 15.09 -9.61 -13.98
CA GLY A 56 16.33 -9.84 -13.23
C GLY A 56 16.39 -9.13 -11.88
N SER A 57 15.31 -8.49 -11.44
CA SER A 57 15.25 -7.92 -10.08
C SER A 57 15.34 -9.02 -9.02
N PRO A 58 16.08 -8.80 -7.93
CA PRO A 58 16.07 -9.71 -6.78
C PRO A 58 14.78 -9.65 -5.96
N TRP A 59 13.91 -8.65 -6.21
CA TRP A 59 12.68 -8.37 -5.45
C TRP A 59 11.49 -9.10 -6.06
N GLU A 60 11.34 -10.39 -5.78
CA GLU A 60 10.42 -11.27 -6.52
C GLU A 60 9.00 -11.35 -5.93
N ALA A 61 8.81 -10.97 -4.68
CA ALA A 61 7.54 -11.18 -3.99
C ALA A 61 6.36 -10.43 -4.61
N VAL A 62 6.56 -9.20 -5.08
CA VAL A 62 5.51 -8.41 -5.74
C VAL A 62 5.75 -8.39 -7.25
N LYS A 63 4.81 -8.90 -8.02
CA LYS A 63 4.89 -8.97 -9.49
C LYS A 63 4.39 -7.72 -10.18
N GLU A 64 3.38 -7.08 -9.62
CA GLU A 64 2.74 -5.91 -10.22
C GLU A 64 2.11 -5.07 -9.12
N ILE A 65 2.21 -3.75 -9.28
CA ILE A 65 1.39 -2.79 -8.55
C ILE A 65 0.62 -1.92 -9.52
N ARG A 66 -0.56 -1.47 -9.10
CA ARG A 66 -1.36 -0.42 -9.77
C ARG A 66 -1.70 0.64 -8.75
N VAL A 67 -1.64 1.88 -9.19
CA VAL A 67 -2.05 3.02 -8.36
C VAL A 67 -3.06 3.84 -9.14
N TYR A 68 -4.17 4.13 -8.51
CA TYR A 68 -5.19 5.06 -8.98
C TYR A 68 -5.46 6.06 -7.87
N ALA A 69 -5.54 7.34 -8.20
CA ALA A 69 -5.86 8.38 -7.24
C ALA A 69 -6.98 9.28 -7.74
N ASP A 70 -7.93 9.58 -6.89
CA ASP A 70 -8.93 10.61 -7.10
C ASP A 70 -8.89 11.67 -5.98
N LYS A 71 -9.87 12.56 -5.94
CA LYS A 71 -9.93 13.63 -4.94
C LYS A 71 -10.14 13.15 -3.50
N LYS A 72 -10.60 11.91 -3.30
CA LYS A 72 -10.93 11.36 -1.98
C LYS A 72 -9.95 10.30 -1.48
N PHE A 73 -9.42 9.49 -2.41
CA PHE A 73 -8.59 8.35 -2.06
C PHE A 73 -7.40 8.19 -3.00
N VAL A 74 -6.37 7.55 -2.48
CA VAL A 74 -5.32 6.88 -3.25
C VAL A 74 -5.54 5.38 -3.08
N TYR A 75 -5.71 4.68 -4.19
CA TYR A 75 -5.92 3.25 -4.23
C TYR A 75 -4.67 2.54 -4.73
N TYR A 76 -4.34 1.46 -4.08
CA TYR A 76 -3.24 0.58 -4.44
C TYR A 76 -3.77 -0.83 -4.68
N TYR A 77 -3.30 -1.47 -5.71
CA TYR A 77 -3.48 -2.89 -5.97
C TYR A 77 -2.10 -3.53 -6.08
N MET A 78 -1.96 -4.71 -5.52
CA MET A 78 -0.75 -5.50 -5.55
C MET A 78 -1.06 -6.92 -5.99
N LYS A 79 -0.18 -7.46 -6.83
CA LYS A 79 -0.19 -8.88 -7.19
C LYS A 79 1.12 -9.51 -6.74
N PHE A 80 1.02 -10.54 -5.93
CA PHE A 80 2.15 -11.27 -5.38
C PHE A 80 2.49 -12.50 -6.23
N ASP A 81 3.72 -12.97 -6.10
CA ASP A 81 4.06 -14.33 -6.47
C ASP A 81 3.54 -15.28 -5.39
N SER A 82 2.69 -16.23 -5.75
CA SER A 82 2.02 -17.09 -4.78
C SER A 82 2.96 -18.07 -4.08
N GLU A 83 4.05 -18.52 -4.76
CA GLU A 83 5.02 -19.43 -4.17
C GLU A 83 5.91 -18.67 -3.18
N VAL A 84 6.37 -17.49 -3.57
CA VAL A 84 7.16 -16.61 -2.69
C VAL A 84 6.32 -16.18 -1.49
N LEU A 85 5.06 -15.80 -1.68
CA LEU A 85 4.18 -15.41 -0.58
C LEU A 85 3.97 -16.56 0.41
N ALA A 86 3.77 -17.79 -0.07
CA ALA A 86 3.62 -18.97 0.79
C ALA A 86 4.91 -19.29 1.56
N ASP A 87 6.08 -19.21 0.90
CA ASP A 87 7.38 -19.42 1.52
C ASP A 87 7.65 -18.40 2.61
N MET A 88 7.32 -17.15 2.37
CA MET A 88 7.43 -16.08 3.35
C MET A 88 6.53 -16.32 4.57
N GLN A 89 5.28 -16.69 4.34
CA GLN A 89 4.35 -17.00 5.43
C GLN A 89 4.80 -18.21 6.27
N GLU A 90 5.50 -19.16 5.64
CA GLU A 90 6.08 -20.30 6.36
C GLU A 90 7.29 -19.91 7.19
N ASN A 91 8.13 -18.99 6.70
CA ASN A 91 9.41 -18.58 7.31
C ASN A 91 9.34 -17.34 8.18
N SER A 92 8.21 -16.58 8.17
CA SER A 92 8.04 -15.46 9.07
C SER A 92 7.75 -15.93 10.50
N ALA A 93 8.24 -15.18 11.48
CA ALA A 93 8.14 -15.52 12.91
C ALA A 93 6.68 -15.69 13.37
N ASP A 94 5.75 -14.90 12.84
CA ASP A 94 4.33 -14.86 13.22
C ASP A 94 3.36 -14.92 12.04
N LYS A 95 3.84 -15.18 10.81
CA LYS A 95 3.08 -15.18 9.54
C LYS A 95 2.41 -13.85 9.18
N SER A 96 2.61 -12.86 9.98
CA SER A 96 2.15 -11.50 9.72
C SER A 96 3.08 -10.84 8.68
N LEU A 97 2.50 -10.28 7.65
CA LEU A 97 3.25 -9.69 6.53
C LEU A 97 3.15 -8.16 6.55
N PRO A 98 4.22 -7.49 7.01
CA PRO A 98 4.27 -6.03 7.04
C PRO A 98 4.36 -5.43 5.64
N LEU A 99 3.70 -4.31 5.47
CA LEU A 99 3.73 -3.50 4.27
C LEU A 99 3.91 -2.03 4.63
N ARG A 100 4.73 -1.32 3.87
CA ARG A 100 4.82 0.14 3.89
C ARG A 100 4.35 0.74 2.58
N LEU A 101 3.58 1.82 2.67
CA LEU A 101 3.35 2.74 1.58
C LEU A 101 4.24 3.96 1.83
N ASN A 102 5.17 4.22 0.93
CA ASN A 102 6.04 5.38 0.99
C ASN A 102 5.42 6.49 0.14
N ILE A 103 5.42 7.71 0.64
CA ILE A 103 4.76 8.86 0.02
C ILE A 103 5.70 10.05 0.04
N ASN A 104 5.89 10.66 -1.13
CA ASN A 104 6.53 11.95 -1.31
C ASN A 104 5.47 12.93 -1.82
N THR A 105 5.16 13.95 -1.04
CA THR A 105 4.09 14.91 -1.35
C THR A 105 4.60 16.20 -1.98
N ASP A 106 5.87 16.56 -1.78
CA ASP A 106 6.48 17.79 -2.30
C ASP A 106 7.19 17.58 -3.65
N GLY A 107 7.47 16.34 -4.02
CA GLY A 107 8.17 15.98 -5.24
C GLY A 107 9.69 16.27 -5.20
N GLU A 108 10.20 16.70 -4.05
CA GLU A 108 11.60 17.00 -3.86
C GLU A 108 12.36 15.71 -3.47
N PHE A 109 13.24 15.28 -4.33
CA PHE A 109 14.01 14.07 -4.12
C PHE A 109 15.01 14.18 -2.95
N GLU A 110 15.55 15.38 -2.72
CA GLU A 110 16.62 15.59 -1.75
C GLU A 110 16.15 15.86 -0.32
N SER A 111 14.88 16.19 -0.14
CA SER A 111 14.31 16.50 1.19
C SER A 111 13.90 15.27 1.97
N GLY A 112 13.58 14.17 1.28
CA GLY A 112 13.01 12.97 1.86
C GLY A 112 14.03 11.99 2.47
N TYR A 113 13.53 10.83 2.87
CA TYR A 113 14.33 9.74 3.37
C TYR A 113 15.03 8.99 2.25
N HIS A 114 16.30 8.70 2.45
CA HIS A 114 17.12 7.93 1.54
C HIS A 114 17.58 6.64 2.24
N ASN A 115 17.36 5.51 1.61
CA ASN A 115 17.92 4.24 2.03
C ASN A 115 18.44 3.46 0.82
N TYR A 116 18.97 2.26 1.04
CA TYR A 116 19.53 1.44 -0.02
C TYR A 116 18.55 0.99 -1.09
N PHE A 117 17.23 1.13 -0.85
CA PHE A 117 16.20 0.53 -1.68
C PHE A 117 15.28 1.56 -2.33
N ILE A 118 15.07 2.71 -1.69
CA ILE A 118 14.13 3.75 -2.13
C ILE A 118 14.60 5.10 -1.58
N GLU A 119 14.39 6.15 -2.35
CA GLU A 119 14.86 7.48 -2.03
C GLU A 119 13.74 8.53 -2.15
N GLY A 120 13.82 9.57 -1.34
CA GLY A 120 13.05 10.80 -1.51
C GLY A 120 11.62 10.77 -0.98
N TYR A 121 11.25 9.88 -0.05
CA TYR A 121 9.91 9.93 0.54
C TYR A 121 9.91 10.59 1.93
N ASP A 122 8.87 11.38 2.20
CA ASP A 122 8.74 12.18 3.43
C ASP A 122 7.92 11.47 4.49
N MET A 123 7.04 10.58 4.07
CA MET A 123 6.06 9.91 4.89
C MET A 123 5.95 8.46 4.51
N MET A 124 5.58 7.65 5.48
CA MET A 124 5.22 6.27 5.23
C MET A 124 4.00 5.88 6.06
N THR A 125 3.21 4.96 5.54
CA THR A 125 2.32 4.17 6.39
C THR A 125 2.94 2.81 6.64
N GLU A 126 2.75 2.27 7.83
CA GLU A 126 3.21 0.94 8.19
C GLU A 126 2.06 0.14 8.82
N GLY A 127 1.84 -1.07 8.35
CA GLY A 127 0.79 -1.96 8.82
C GLY A 127 1.00 -3.36 8.26
N HIS A 128 0.07 -4.26 8.58
CA HIS A 128 0.11 -5.65 8.14
C HIS A 128 -1.02 -5.96 7.17
N ILE A 129 -0.77 -6.85 6.22
CA ILE A 129 -1.77 -7.36 5.28
C ILE A 129 -2.30 -8.74 5.67
N THR A 130 -1.61 -9.43 6.58
CA THR A 130 -2.06 -10.71 7.15
C THR A 130 -1.96 -10.69 8.68
N ASP A 131 -2.76 -11.54 9.34
CA ASP A 131 -2.64 -11.83 10.77
C ASP A 131 -1.55 -12.89 11.05
N GLU A 132 -1.37 -13.24 12.34
CA GLU A 132 -0.41 -14.25 12.80
C GLU A 132 -0.72 -15.67 12.32
N GLU A 133 -1.94 -15.92 11.82
CA GLU A 133 -2.34 -17.18 11.20
C GLU A 133 -2.13 -17.17 9.67
N GLY A 134 -1.76 -16.02 9.09
CA GLY A 134 -1.56 -15.82 7.66
C GLY A 134 -2.84 -15.53 6.86
N ASN A 135 -3.95 -15.18 7.52
CA ASN A 135 -5.16 -14.73 6.84
C ASN A 135 -5.06 -13.25 6.49
N TYR A 136 -5.58 -12.87 5.33
CA TYR A 136 -5.67 -11.46 4.98
C TYR A 136 -6.55 -10.70 5.97
N VAL A 137 -6.04 -9.56 6.42
CA VAL A 137 -6.74 -8.59 7.27
C VAL A 137 -6.83 -7.24 6.58
N SER A 138 -7.67 -6.35 7.10
CA SER A 138 -7.69 -4.98 6.60
C SER A 138 -6.39 -4.28 6.98
N TYR A 139 -5.75 -3.64 6.00
CA TYR A 139 -4.57 -2.83 6.24
C TYR A 139 -4.93 -1.61 7.08
N ASP A 140 -4.47 -1.59 8.32
CA ASP A 140 -4.66 -0.50 9.28
C ASP A 140 -3.30 0.18 9.52
N GLY A 141 -2.91 1.02 8.56
CA GLY A 141 -1.59 1.66 8.53
C GLY A 141 -1.48 2.81 9.52
N GLU A 142 -0.45 2.78 10.34
CA GLU A 142 0.01 3.92 11.12
C GLU A 142 0.75 4.89 10.21
N LEU A 143 0.58 6.20 10.40
CA LEU A 143 1.24 7.23 9.58
C LEU A 143 2.44 7.83 10.31
N TYR A 144 3.58 7.81 9.66
CA TYR A 144 4.83 8.36 10.14
C TYR A 144 5.30 9.50 9.24
N LEU A 145 5.81 10.56 9.85
CA LEU A 145 6.46 11.69 9.18
C LEU A 145 7.97 11.63 9.42
N ARG A 146 8.74 11.80 8.36
CA ARG A 146 10.18 11.97 8.46
C ARG A 146 10.52 13.35 9.04
N THR A 147 11.39 13.36 10.04
CA THR A 147 11.95 14.56 10.63
C THR A 147 13.47 14.56 10.51
N GLU A 148 14.14 15.66 10.83
CA GLU A 148 15.61 15.75 10.85
C GLU A 148 16.23 14.70 11.79
N ASP A 149 15.53 14.36 12.89
CA ASP A 149 15.97 13.37 13.88
C ASP A 149 15.66 11.92 13.49
N GLY A 150 14.95 11.69 12.39
CA GLY A 150 14.54 10.37 11.93
C GLY A 150 13.03 10.15 11.94
N TRP A 151 12.62 8.90 12.06
CA TRP A 151 11.23 8.49 12.25
C TRP A 151 10.90 8.52 13.75
N GLY A 152 9.94 9.35 14.14
CA GLY A 152 9.44 9.45 15.51
C GLY A 152 8.25 8.53 15.77
N ASP A 153 7.44 8.90 16.75
CA ASP A 153 6.14 8.27 16.99
C ASP A 153 5.19 8.53 15.81
N PRO A 154 4.21 7.64 15.55
CA PRO A 154 3.25 7.86 14.48
C PRO A 154 2.43 9.13 14.72
N VAL A 155 2.27 9.95 13.68
CA VAL A 155 1.38 11.13 13.70
C VAL A 155 -0.09 10.73 13.67
N LEU A 156 -0.37 9.52 13.16
CA LEU A 156 -1.64 8.81 13.30
C LEU A 156 -1.36 7.36 13.67
N ALA A 157 -1.88 6.95 14.85
CA ALA A 157 -1.85 5.54 15.25
C ALA A 157 -2.89 4.72 14.45
N SER A 158 -2.84 3.40 14.54
CA SER A 158 -3.84 2.48 14.00
C SER A 158 -5.27 2.80 14.49
N GLY A 159 -6.30 2.33 13.77
CA GLY A 159 -7.71 2.57 14.13
C GLY A 159 -8.26 3.95 13.76
N ASN A 160 -7.57 4.72 12.92
CA ASN A 160 -7.93 6.12 12.59
C ASN A 160 -8.67 6.28 11.25
N ASN A 161 -8.99 5.18 10.55
CA ASN A 161 -9.60 5.15 9.22
C ASN A 161 -8.75 5.82 8.10
N LEU A 162 -7.43 5.94 8.29
CA LEU A 162 -6.52 6.42 7.24
C LEU A 162 -6.52 5.45 6.07
N THR A 163 -6.44 4.17 6.37
CA THR A 163 -6.34 3.11 5.37
C THR A 163 -7.39 2.02 5.61
N SER A 164 -7.67 1.28 4.56
CA SER A 164 -8.38 0.01 4.60
C SER A 164 -7.81 -0.90 3.53
N GLY A 165 -7.92 -2.21 3.70
CA GLY A 165 -7.41 -3.17 2.74
C GLY A 165 -8.22 -4.44 2.71
N ALA A 166 -8.11 -5.18 1.60
CA ALA A 166 -8.70 -6.50 1.42
C ALA A 166 -7.83 -7.33 0.48
N GLY A 167 -7.73 -8.62 0.77
CA GLY A 167 -6.93 -9.55 -0.03
C GLY A 167 -7.64 -10.86 -0.30
N LYS A 168 -7.25 -11.50 -1.39
CA LYS A 168 -7.72 -12.82 -1.77
C LYS A 168 -6.70 -13.49 -2.69
N ASP A 169 -6.47 -14.77 -2.47
CA ASP A 169 -5.48 -15.55 -3.21
C ASP A 169 -4.08 -14.90 -3.13
N ASN A 170 -3.56 -14.39 -4.22
CA ASN A 170 -2.27 -13.68 -4.29
C ASN A 170 -2.41 -12.20 -4.70
N GLU A 171 -3.54 -11.61 -4.39
CA GLU A 171 -3.85 -10.21 -4.72
C GLU A 171 -4.32 -9.47 -3.47
N TYR A 172 -3.98 -8.18 -3.38
CA TYR A 172 -4.38 -7.32 -2.28
C TYR A 172 -4.63 -5.89 -2.76
N GLU A 173 -5.58 -5.22 -2.15
CA GLU A 173 -5.91 -3.83 -2.46
C GLU A 173 -6.02 -2.99 -1.20
N ILE A 174 -5.66 -1.71 -1.33
CA ILE A 174 -5.69 -0.73 -0.24
C ILE A 174 -6.33 0.56 -0.76
N ALA A 175 -7.14 1.19 0.09
CA ALA A 175 -7.52 2.59 -0.05
C ALA A 175 -6.88 3.41 1.07
N LEU A 176 -6.26 4.54 0.73
CA LEU A 176 -5.74 5.55 1.64
C LEU A 176 -6.62 6.80 1.52
N SER A 177 -7.21 7.22 2.63
CA SER A 177 -8.06 8.41 2.70
C SER A 177 -7.24 9.69 2.66
N ARG A 178 -7.42 10.50 1.63
CA ARG A 178 -6.75 11.80 1.52
C ARG A 178 -7.24 12.79 2.58
N GLU A 179 -8.51 12.75 2.92
CA GLU A 179 -9.09 13.62 3.95
C GLU A 179 -8.45 13.37 5.33
N VAL A 180 -8.30 12.11 5.71
CA VAL A 180 -7.66 11.75 6.98
C VAL A 180 -6.17 12.08 6.95
N PHE A 181 -5.49 11.76 5.85
CA PHE A 181 -4.08 12.06 5.65
C PHE A 181 -3.81 13.58 5.73
N ASP A 182 -4.52 14.38 4.92
CA ASP A 182 -4.37 15.83 4.84
C ASP A 182 -4.75 16.50 6.17
N GLY A 183 -5.70 15.91 6.91
CA GLY A 183 -6.07 16.35 8.25
C GLY A 183 -4.97 16.14 9.29
N ALA A 184 -4.21 15.05 9.16
CA ALA A 184 -3.08 14.76 10.05
C ALA A 184 -1.83 15.58 9.69
N ILE A 185 -1.58 15.81 8.41
CA ILE A 185 -0.39 16.51 7.90
C ILE A 185 -0.80 17.69 7.02
N SER A 186 -1.43 18.69 7.64
CA SER A 186 -1.93 19.86 6.92
C SER A 186 -0.84 20.74 6.29
N SER A 187 0.39 20.62 6.73
CA SER A 187 1.54 21.35 6.16
C SER A 187 2.04 20.74 4.85
N SER A 188 1.71 19.47 4.57
CA SER A 188 2.16 18.74 3.40
C SER A 188 1.08 17.78 2.89
N PRO A 189 -0.06 18.31 2.41
CA PRO A 189 -1.16 17.49 1.93
C PRO A 189 -0.80 16.80 0.62
N ILE A 190 -1.47 15.67 0.33
CA ILE A 190 -1.34 15.01 -0.97
C ILE A 190 -1.89 15.92 -2.06
N GLY A 191 -1.01 16.45 -2.90
CA GLY A 191 -1.33 17.36 -4.00
C GLY A 191 -2.02 16.68 -5.20
N ASN A 192 -2.16 17.44 -6.30
CA ASN A 192 -2.64 16.86 -7.55
C ASN A 192 -1.62 15.90 -8.18
N THR A 193 -0.34 16.11 -7.91
CA THR A 193 0.76 15.22 -8.28
C THR A 193 1.54 14.92 -7.02
N PHE A 194 1.89 13.67 -6.82
CA PHE A 194 2.69 13.16 -5.71
C PHE A 194 3.42 11.91 -6.16
N GLN A 195 4.35 11.41 -5.36
CA GLN A 195 5.08 10.19 -5.67
C GLN A 195 4.85 9.16 -4.59
N THR A 196 4.87 7.87 -4.96
CA THR A 196 4.66 6.77 -4.04
C THR A 196 5.36 5.49 -4.47
N SER A 197 5.61 4.64 -3.50
CA SER A 197 6.08 3.26 -3.70
C SER A 197 5.54 2.36 -2.61
N ILE A 198 5.68 1.06 -2.79
CA ILE A 198 5.43 0.09 -1.74
C ILE A 198 6.73 -0.61 -1.36
N ARG A 199 6.83 -0.94 -0.09
CA ARG A 199 7.89 -1.78 0.46
C ARG A 199 7.26 -2.96 1.19
N PHE A 200 7.67 -4.17 0.80
CA PHE A 200 7.18 -5.41 1.35
C PHE A 200 8.33 -6.18 1.98
N TYR A 201 8.18 -6.58 3.22
CA TYR A 201 9.24 -7.20 4.01
C TYR A 201 8.64 -8.13 5.07
N TYR A 202 9.45 -8.90 5.75
CA TYR A 202 9.03 -9.71 6.90
C TYR A 202 10.11 -9.75 7.97
N LEU A 203 9.71 -10.14 9.17
CA LEU A 203 10.61 -10.44 10.28
C LEU A 203 10.85 -11.95 10.28
N ASP A 204 12.09 -12.37 10.11
CA ASP A 204 12.44 -13.80 10.16
C ASP A 204 12.53 -14.35 11.58
N ASP A 205 12.68 -15.67 11.72
CA ASP A 205 12.80 -16.35 13.01
C ASP A 205 14.04 -15.93 13.83
N ALA A 206 15.05 -15.35 13.20
CA ALA A 206 16.22 -14.78 13.85
C ALA A 206 15.99 -13.38 14.41
N GLY A 207 14.87 -12.75 14.04
CA GLY A 207 14.53 -11.37 14.39
C GLY A 207 15.16 -10.34 13.46
N ASP A 208 15.59 -10.76 12.28
CA ASP A 208 16.14 -9.87 11.27
C ASP A 208 15.07 -9.49 10.23
N TRP A 209 15.10 -8.23 9.81
CA TRP A 209 14.22 -7.73 8.77
C TRP A 209 14.71 -8.13 7.38
N THR A 210 13.90 -8.90 6.66
CA THR A 210 14.19 -9.34 5.31
C THR A 210 13.32 -8.60 4.30
N GLU A 211 13.96 -7.87 3.39
CA GLU A 211 13.29 -7.21 2.28
C GLU A 211 12.89 -8.23 1.22
N LEU A 212 11.69 -8.05 0.71
CA LEU A 212 11.08 -8.96 -0.27
C LEU A 212 10.73 -8.27 -1.56
N SER A 213 10.36 -7.01 -1.49
CA SER A 213 10.05 -6.22 -2.67
C SER A 213 10.00 -4.74 -2.34
N ASN A 214 10.55 -3.95 -3.25
CA ASN A 214 10.30 -2.51 -3.35
C ASN A 214 9.75 -2.25 -4.74
N MET A 215 8.57 -1.66 -4.85
CA MET A 215 7.92 -1.42 -6.13
C MET A 215 7.52 0.04 -6.29
N PRO A 216 7.88 0.68 -7.40
CA PRO A 216 8.64 0.12 -8.55
C PRO A 216 10.08 -0.23 -8.22
N ASN A 217 10.68 -1.11 -8.98
CA ASN A 217 12.08 -1.49 -8.85
C ASN A 217 12.81 -1.38 -10.19
N LEU A 218 14.15 -1.40 -10.11
CA LEU A 218 15.03 -1.47 -11.28
C LEU A 218 15.48 -2.91 -11.50
N SER A 219 15.80 -3.24 -12.74
CA SER A 219 16.46 -4.51 -13.06
C SER A 219 17.88 -4.51 -12.48
N ILE A 220 18.47 -5.70 -12.35
CA ILE A 220 19.86 -5.86 -11.92
C ILE A 220 20.84 -5.20 -12.89
N ASP A 221 20.48 -5.12 -14.19
CA ASP A 221 21.28 -4.48 -15.23
C ASP A 221 21.23 -2.93 -15.15
N GLU A 222 20.15 -2.38 -14.56
CA GLU A 222 19.99 -0.94 -14.39
C GLU A 222 20.51 -0.45 -13.03
N SER A 223 20.67 -1.36 -12.07
CA SER A 223 21.09 -1.06 -10.72
C SER A 223 21.92 -2.19 -10.14
N GLU A 224 23.12 -1.88 -9.64
CA GLU A 224 23.99 -2.87 -8.99
C GLU A 224 23.30 -3.59 -7.82
N ASN A 225 22.28 -2.99 -7.22
CA ASN A 225 21.58 -3.47 -6.02
C ASN A 225 20.09 -3.74 -6.24
N GLY A 226 19.56 -3.56 -7.45
CA GLY A 226 18.13 -3.70 -7.73
C GLY A 226 17.26 -2.64 -7.03
N TRP A 227 17.73 -1.42 -6.93
CA TRP A 227 17.06 -0.33 -6.21
C TRP A 227 15.68 -0.03 -6.77
N GLY A 228 14.80 0.40 -5.87
CA GLY A 228 13.49 0.93 -6.22
C GLY A 228 13.53 2.44 -6.48
N HIS A 229 12.45 2.94 -7.01
CA HIS A 229 12.19 4.37 -7.13
C HIS A 229 10.70 4.67 -6.90
N LEU A 230 10.32 5.94 -6.89
CA LEU A 230 8.94 6.34 -6.66
C LEU A 230 8.17 6.43 -7.98
N LEU A 231 6.90 6.04 -7.96
CA LEU A 231 5.95 6.28 -9.04
C LEU A 231 5.35 7.67 -8.92
N GLU A 232 5.38 8.44 -10.00
CA GLU A 232 4.62 9.68 -10.08
C GLU A 232 3.14 9.42 -10.37
N ILE A 233 2.28 9.96 -9.54
CA ILE A 233 0.83 9.80 -9.62
C ILE A 233 0.18 11.16 -9.83
N THR A 234 -0.69 11.24 -10.84
CA THR A 234 -1.58 12.40 -11.04
C THR A 234 -2.98 12.06 -10.59
N THR A 235 -3.55 12.92 -9.74
CA THR A 235 -4.93 12.78 -9.23
C THR A 235 -5.94 12.94 -10.36
N ASN A 236 -6.83 11.99 -10.50
CA ASN A 236 -7.94 12.03 -11.46
C ASN A 236 -9.06 12.97 -10.97
N LYS A 237 -9.66 13.69 -11.92
CA LYS A 237 -10.72 14.69 -11.64
C LYS A 237 -12.10 14.05 -11.67
#